data_5794e994e993eaa8b6d1902a316ab667
#
_entry.id   5794e994e993eaa8b6d1902a316ab667
#
_cell.length_a   1.000
_cell.length_b   1.000
_cell.length_c   1.000
_cell.angle_alpha   90.00
_cell.angle_beta   90.00
_cell.angle_gamma   90.00
#
_symmetry.space_group_name_H-M   'P 1'
#
loop_
_entity.id
_entity.type
_entity.pdbx_description
1 polymer ?
#
loop_
_entity_poly.entity_id
_entity_poly.type
_entity_poly.pdbx_seq_one_letter_code
_entity_poly.pdbx_strand_id
1 'polypeptide(L)'
;VQELEAQGARVIPVFAGGLDFSKPVEAYFIDQGRVLVDTILSLTGFALVGGPARQDHPKAVQTLQKLNCPYMVVLPLVFQSTEEWEQSELGLHPVQVALQVAIPELDGAVDPIVLSGRDGLTGRAIALSDRMELIAKRALKWANLKRKPRLEKKIAITVFSFPPDKGNVGTAAYLNVFASIHKVLQSLAANGYDVQDLP
;
A
#
# COMPACT_ATOMS: atom_id res chain seq x y z
N VAL A 1 15.84 -6.21 3.47
CA VAL A 1 16.84 -5.37 2.79
C VAL A 1 17.46 -6.16 1.66
N GLN A 2 18.16 -7.27 1.93
CA GLN A 2 18.87 -8.07 0.93
C GLN A 2 18.04 -8.41 -0.31
N GLU A 3 16.78 -8.83 -0.13
CA GLU A 3 15.87 -9.15 -1.25
C GLU A 3 15.58 -7.94 -2.15
N LEU A 4 15.36 -6.76 -1.55
CA LEU A 4 15.16 -5.52 -2.31
C LEU A 4 16.41 -5.12 -3.10
N GLU A 5 17.60 -5.24 -2.48
CA GLU A 5 18.88 -4.92 -3.12
C GLU A 5 19.21 -5.91 -4.23
N ALA A 6 18.91 -7.21 -4.05
CA ALA A 6 19.08 -8.23 -5.07
C ALA A 6 18.23 -7.95 -6.32
N GLN A 7 17.07 -7.30 -6.16
CA GLN A 7 16.21 -6.86 -7.26
C GLN A 7 16.53 -5.44 -7.77
N GLY A 8 17.65 -4.84 -7.35
CA GLY A 8 18.17 -3.57 -7.86
C GLY A 8 17.69 -2.31 -7.14
N ALA A 9 17.00 -2.44 -5.98
CA ALA A 9 16.66 -1.29 -5.16
C ALA A 9 17.87 -0.77 -4.38
N ARG A 10 17.92 0.54 -4.11
CA ARG A 10 18.73 1.12 -3.04
C ARG A 10 17.86 1.31 -1.82
N VAL A 11 18.26 0.76 -0.68
CA VAL A 11 17.45 0.74 0.53
C VAL A 11 18.02 1.70 1.58
N ILE A 12 17.17 2.50 2.16
CA ILE A 12 17.48 3.35 3.33
C ILE A 12 16.73 2.77 4.53
N PRO A 13 17.34 1.89 5.33
CA PRO A 13 16.70 1.34 6.51
C PRO A 13 16.65 2.39 7.61
N VAL A 14 15.46 2.60 8.18
CA VAL A 14 15.22 3.59 9.23
C VAL A 14 14.47 2.95 10.38
N PHE A 15 14.80 3.31 11.59
CA PHE A 15 14.09 2.89 12.80
C PHE A 15 13.90 4.07 13.75
N ALA A 16 12.92 3.96 14.64
CA ALA A 16 12.66 4.92 15.70
C ALA A 16 12.81 4.26 17.06
N GLY A 17 13.32 5.00 18.03
CA GLY A 17 13.37 4.58 19.44
C GLY A 17 12.02 4.73 20.17
N GLY A 18 10.96 5.14 19.48
CA GLY A 18 9.62 5.34 20.01
C GLY A 18 8.55 5.18 18.94
N LEU A 19 7.33 5.60 19.25
CA LEU A 19 6.15 5.38 18.38
C LEU A 19 5.89 6.55 17.39
N ASP A 20 6.83 7.45 17.20
CA ASP A 20 6.73 8.57 16.25
C ASP A 20 7.79 8.40 15.14
N PHE A 21 7.36 7.85 14.02
CA PHE A 21 8.21 7.62 12.86
C PHE A 21 8.30 8.85 11.93
N SER A 22 7.52 9.90 12.17
CA SER A 22 7.60 11.13 11.35
C SER A 22 8.99 11.76 11.37
N LYS A 23 9.61 11.82 12.55
CA LYS A 23 10.95 12.42 12.73
C LYS A 23 12.04 11.71 11.92
N PRO A 24 12.27 10.38 12.08
CA PRO A 24 13.29 9.70 11.30
C PRO A 24 12.93 9.65 9.80
N VAL A 25 11.65 9.55 9.43
CA VAL A 25 11.22 9.62 8.03
C VAL A 25 11.59 10.96 7.40
N GLU A 26 11.30 12.08 8.05
CA GLU A 26 11.67 13.41 7.55
C GLU A 26 13.18 13.61 7.51
N ALA A 27 13.91 13.12 8.52
CA ALA A 27 15.36 13.29 8.63
C ALA A 27 16.16 12.49 7.57
N TYR A 28 15.69 11.31 7.18
CA TYR A 28 16.45 10.41 6.31
C TYR A 28 15.86 10.26 4.90
N PHE A 29 14.59 10.59 4.69
CA PHE A 29 13.96 10.47 3.38
C PHE A 29 13.81 11.81 2.64
N ILE A 30 14.16 12.92 3.31
CA ILE A 30 14.14 14.26 2.71
C ILE A 30 15.52 14.91 2.92
N ASP A 31 16.14 15.37 1.85
CA ASP A 31 17.38 16.15 1.88
C ASP A 31 17.17 17.48 1.17
N GLN A 32 17.37 18.59 1.90
CA GLN A 32 17.19 19.95 1.40
C GLN A 32 15.87 20.16 0.62
N GLY A 33 14.78 19.56 1.11
CA GLY A 33 13.46 19.62 0.47
C GLY A 33 13.27 18.65 -0.70
N ARG A 34 14.29 17.86 -1.06
CA ARG A 34 14.21 16.81 -2.09
C ARG A 34 13.88 15.48 -1.44
N VAL A 35 12.86 14.80 -1.92
CA VAL A 35 12.52 13.44 -1.51
C VAL A 35 13.47 12.45 -2.14
N LEU A 36 14.09 11.61 -1.31
CA LEU A 36 15.12 10.64 -1.70
C LEU A 36 14.57 9.25 -2.03
N VAL A 37 13.30 8.97 -1.68
CA VAL A 37 12.68 7.65 -1.79
C VAL A 37 11.53 7.66 -2.80
N ASP A 38 11.33 6.54 -3.49
CA ASP A 38 10.25 6.36 -4.45
C ASP A 38 9.06 5.58 -3.86
N THR A 39 9.30 4.79 -2.79
CA THR A 39 8.29 4.05 -2.04
C THR A 39 8.78 3.79 -0.62
N ILE A 40 7.85 3.59 0.30
CA ILE A 40 8.13 3.28 1.71
C ILE A 40 7.52 1.93 2.04
N LEU A 41 8.27 1.10 2.78
CA LEU A 41 7.81 -0.14 3.38
C LEU A 41 7.80 0.02 4.90
N SER A 42 6.64 -0.02 5.51
CA SER A 42 6.51 -0.04 6.96
C SER A 42 6.44 -1.47 7.48
N LEU A 43 7.27 -1.77 8.47
CA LEU A 43 7.32 -3.06 9.17
C LEU A 43 6.82 -2.92 10.62
N THR A 44 6.21 -1.77 10.95
CA THR A 44 5.84 -1.45 12.33
C THR A 44 4.57 -2.16 12.80
N GLY A 45 3.67 -2.51 11.87
CA GLY A 45 2.40 -3.18 12.18
C GLY A 45 1.37 -2.30 12.91
N PHE A 46 1.50 -0.97 12.81
CA PHE A 46 0.54 0.03 13.33
C PHE A 46 0.74 1.39 12.64
N ALA A 47 0.03 2.44 13.08
CA ALA A 47 0.10 3.79 12.53
C ALA A 47 1.55 4.32 12.44
N LEU A 48 1.81 5.20 11.48
CA LEU A 48 3.12 5.85 11.32
C LEU A 48 3.48 6.73 12.54
N VAL A 49 2.48 7.38 13.14
CA VAL A 49 2.63 8.22 14.33
C VAL A 49 1.69 7.74 15.42
N GLY A 50 2.26 7.34 16.55
CA GLY A 50 1.55 6.76 17.68
C GLY A 50 1.51 5.23 17.62
N GLY A 51 1.12 4.63 18.73
CA GLY A 51 1.00 3.17 18.86
C GLY A 51 -0.46 2.70 18.74
N PRO A 52 -0.73 1.43 19.07
CA PRO A 52 -2.09 0.89 18.99
C PRO A 52 -3.14 1.63 19.83
N ALA A 53 -2.72 2.26 20.93
CA ALA A 53 -3.64 2.92 21.88
C ALA A 53 -3.88 4.40 21.57
N ARG A 54 -2.98 5.07 20.85
CA ARG A 54 -3.09 6.49 20.52
C ARG A 54 -2.39 6.77 19.22
N GLN A 55 -3.13 7.24 18.23
CA GLN A 55 -2.66 7.58 16.90
C GLN A 55 -2.73 9.10 16.68
N ASP A 56 -1.83 9.62 15.84
CA ASP A 56 -1.87 10.99 15.33
C ASP A 56 -1.90 10.96 13.80
N HIS A 57 -3.06 10.57 13.26
CA HIS A 57 -3.29 10.48 11.80
C HIS A 57 -3.05 11.80 11.07
N PRO A 58 -3.46 12.98 11.57
CA PRO A 58 -3.15 14.24 10.90
C PRO A 58 -1.66 14.47 10.69
N LYS A 59 -0.83 14.15 11.68
CA LYS A 59 0.62 14.26 11.57
C LYS A 59 1.21 13.22 10.62
N ALA A 60 0.72 11.99 10.68
CA ALA A 60 1.14 10.92 9.77
C ALA A 60 0.85 11.31 8.31
N VAL A 61 -0.38 11.73 8.01
CA VAL A 61 -0.80 12.20 6.69
C VAL A 61 0.04 13.38 6.22
N GLN A 62 0.29 14.38 7.06
CA GLN A 62 1.14 15.52 6.71
C GLN A 62 2.56 15.08 6.33
N THR A 63 3.15 14.15 7.08
CA THR A 63 4.48 13.59 6.80
C THR A 63 4.50 12.85 5.47
N LEU A 64 3.52 11.98 5.22
CA LEU A 64 3.42 11.21 3.98
C LEU A 64 3.12 12.09 2.75
N GLN A 65 2.33 13.16 2.91
CA GLN A 65 2.08 14.14 1.85
C GLN A 65 3.36 14.85 1.39
N LYS A 66 4.28 15.20 2.32
CA LYS A 66 5.59 15.77 1.96
C LYS A 66 6.40 14.83 1.08
N LEU A 67 6.31 13.52 1.31
CA LEU A 67 7.04 12.51 0.55
C LEU A 67 6.38 12.22 -0.81
N ASN A 68 5.06 12.28 -0.87
CA ASN A 68 4.27 12.00 -2.07
C ASN A 68 4.74 10.73 -2.80
N CYS A 69 4.89 9.63 -2.06
CA CYS A 69 5.24 8.32 -2.57
C CYS A 69 4.37 7.23 -1.89
N PRO A 70 4.21 6.07 -2.53
CA PRO A 70 3.44 4.97 -1.95
C PRO A 70 3.99 4.54 -0.59
N TYR A 71 3.11 4.36 0.38
CA TYR A 71 3.38 3.88 1.72
C TYR A 71 2.72 2.51 1.88
N MET A 72 3.54 1.45 1.82
CA MET A 72 3.10 0.06 1.91
C MET A 72 3.29 -0.46 3.33
N VAL A 73 2.34 -1.27 3.80
CA VAL A 73 2.44 -1.93 5.10
C VAL A 73 2.77 -3.41 4.94
N VAL A 74 3.82 -3.84 5.61
CA VAL A 74 4.29 -5.22 5.61
C VAL A 74 4.05 -5.82 6.98
N LEU A 75 3.28 -6.91 7.03
CA LEU A 75 2.66 -7.41 8.24
C LEU A 75 3.41 -8.62 8.82
N PRO A 76 3.85 -8.56 10.10
CA PRO A 76 4.14 -9.76 10.85
C PRO A 76 2.84 -10.37 11.39
N LEU A 77 2.66 -11.68 11.33
CA LEU A 77 1.58 -12.38 12.04
C LEU A 77 1.83 -12.32 13.54
N VAL A 78 0.86 -11.85 14.32
CA VAL A 78 0.98 -11.66 15.76
C VAL A 78 -0.01 -12.52 16.53
N PHE A 79 -1.22 -12.71 16.00
CA PHE A 79 -2.32 -13.40 16.69
C PHE A 79 -2.54 -14.83 16.22
N GLN A 80 -1.80 -15.29 15.23
CA GLN A 80 -1.87 -16.63 14.66
C GLN A 80 -0.50 -17.07 14.17
N SER A 81 -0.24 -18.38 14.11
CA SER A 81 0.96 -18.92 13.48
C SER A 81 0.86 -18.83 11.97
N THR A 82 1.96 -19.13 11.28
CA THR A 82 1.98 -19.19 9.81
C THR A 82 1.06 -20.26 9.28
N GLU A 83 1.03 -21.43 9.91
CA GLU A 83 0.19 -22.58 9.55
C GLU A 83 -1.29 -22.29 9.79
N GLU A 84 -1.63 -21.69 10.94
CA GLU A 84 -3.01 -21.28 11.23
C GLU A 84 -3.51 -20.24 10.21
N TRP A 85 -2.66 -19.31 9.81
CA TRP A 85 -3.00 -18.32 8.79
C TRP A 85 -3.19 -18.94 7.41
N GLU A 86 -2.31 -19.84 6.99
CA GLU A 86 -2.40 -20.51 5.69
C GLU A 86 -3.65 -21.40 5.57
N GLN A 87 -4.10 -21.99 6.68
CA GLN A 87 -5.29 -22.83 6.74
C GLN A 87 -6.58 -22.03 6.99
N SER A 88 -6.48 -20.75 7.29
CA SER A 88 -7.63 -19.93 7.65
C SER A 88 -8.45 -19.53 6.42
N GLU A 89 -9.72 -19.92 6.37
CA GLU A 89 -10.67 -19.43 5.37
C GLU A 89 -10.96 -17.92 5.50
N LEU A 90 -10.77 -17.35 6.68
CA LEU A 90 -10.96 -15.93 6.96
C LEU A 90 -9.70 -15.09 6.69
N GLY A 91 -8.55 -15.73 6.51
CA GLY A 91 -7.26 -15.05 6.36
C GLY A 91 -6.73 -14.51 7.69
N LEU A 92 -6.45 -13.20 7.76
CA LEU A 92 -5.92 -12.56 8.96
C LEU A 92 -6.94 -12.52 10.10
N HIS A 93 -6.45 -12.68 11.34
CA HIS A 93 -7.27 -12.49 12.53
C HIS A 93 -7.90 -11.08 12.55
N PRO A 94 -9.21 -10.93 12.89
CA PRO A 94 -9.90 -9.63 12.80
C PRO A 94 -9.24 -8.50 13.59
N VAL A 95 -8.68 -8.77 14.78
CA VAL A 95 -7.94 -7.78 15.57
C VAL A 95 -6.67 -7.33 14.82
N GLN A 96 -6.02 -8.24 14.13
CA GLN A 96 -4.84 -7.90 13.34
C GLN A 96 -5.20 -7.05 12.13
N VAL A 97 -6.32 -7.34 11.46
CA VAL A 97 -6.83 -6.49 10.39
C VAL A 97 -7.09 -5.07 10.89
N ALA A 98 -7.74 -4.92 12.06
CA ALA A 98 -8.01 -3.61 12.64
C ALA A 98 -6.71 -2.84 12.94
N LEU A 99 -5.74 -3.47 13.60
CA LEU A 99 -4.51 -2.80 14.06
C LEU A 99 -3.48 -2.57 12.95
N GLN A 100 -3.29 -3.55 12.08
CA GLN A 100 -2.18 -3.56 11.12
C GLN A 100 -2.59 -3.20 9.68
N VAL A 101 -3.89 -3.18 9.38
CA VAL A 101 -4.40 -2.79 8.08
C VAL A 101 -5.23 -1.51 8.19
N ALA A 102 -6.37 -1.55 8.90
CA ALA A 102 -7.30 -0.43 8.92
C ALA A 102 -6.72 0.84 9.54
N ILE A 103 -5.98 0.73 10.66
CA ILE A 103 -5.34 1.91 11.28
C ILE A 103 -4.27 2.52 10.36
N PRO A 104 -3.31 1.78 9.77
CA PRO A 104 -2.39 2.35 8.80
C PRO A 104 -3.06 2.92 7.53
N GLU A 105 -4.18 2.35 7.08
CA GLU A 105 -4.95 2.92 5.95
C GLU A 105 -5.46 4.33 6.24
N LEU A 106 -5.78 4.68 7.49
CA LEU A 106 -6.13 6.04 7.87
C LEU A 106 -4.97 7.03 7.71
N ASP A 107 -3.73 6.55 7.76
CA ASP A 107 -2.53 7.34 7.44
C ASP A 107 -2.29 7.44 5.92
N GLY A 108 -2.94 6.61 5.12
CA GLY A 108 -2.75 6.52 3.66
C GLY A 108 -1.93 5.30 3.23
N ALA A 109 -1.83 4.27 4.07
CA ALA A 109 -1.17 3.02 3.71
C ALA A 109 -1.93 2.26 2.63
N VAL A 110 -1.17 1.58 1.78
CA VAL A 110 -1.69 0.75 0.69
C VAL A 110 -1.00 -0.63 0.69
N ASP A 111 -1.62 -1.58 0.01
CA ASP A 111 -1.04 -2.86 -0.36
C ASP A 111 -0.50 -3.66 0.85
N PRO A 112 -1.34 -3.96 1.86
CA PRO A 112 -0.92 -4.73 3.04
C PRO A 112 -0.55 -6.17 2.63
N ILE A 113 0.65 -6.63 3.04
CA ILE A 113 1.14 -7.96 2.68
C ILE A 113 1.77 -8.61 3.92
N VAL A 114 1.38 -9.86 4.19
CA VAL A 114 2.03 -10.68 5.24
C VAL A 114 3.45 -11.03 4.81
N LEU A 115 4.42 -10.77 5.68
CA LEU A 115 5.85 -11.06 5.45
C LEU A 115 6.35 -12.23 6.28
N SER A 116 5.92 -12.31 7.53
CA SER A 116 6.52 -13.19 8.53
C SER A 116 5.50 -13.60 9.57
N GLY A 117 5.82 -14.62 10.34
CA GLY A 117 5.02 -15.06 11.45
C GLY A 117 5.86 -15.89 12.41
N ARG A 118 5.19 -16.69 13.21
CA ARG A 118 5.79 -17.68 14.09
C ARG A 118 5.46 -19.08 13.58
N ASP A 119 6.46 -19.93 13.55
CA ASP A 119 6.28 -21.35 13.35
C ASP A 119 5.46 -21.93 14.51
N GLY A 120 4.40 -22.66 14.21
CA GLY A 120 3.44 -23.16 15.19
C GLY A 120 4.01 -24.20 16.15
N LEU A 121 5.06 -24.93 15.75
CA LEU A 121 5.70 -25.97 16.55
C LEU A 121 6.81 -25.40 17.44
N THR A 122 7.66 -24.57 16.86
CA THR A 122 8.87 -24.07 17.53
C THR A 122 8.70 -22.69 18.18
N GLY A 123 7.65 -21.96 17.80
CA GLY A 123 7.43 -20.57 18.20
C GLY A 123 8.45 -19.57 17.66
N ARG A 124 9.38 -20.02 16.80
CA ARG A 124 10.41 -19.16 16.22
C ARG A 124 9.82 -18.22 15.16
N ALA A 125 10.33 -17.00 15.13
CA ALA A 125 10.00 -16.07 14.05
C ALA A 125 10.59 -16.59 12.74
N ILE A 126 9.75 -16.69 11.72
CA ILE A 126 10.11 -17.10 10.35
C ILE A 126 9.64 -16.06 9.35
N ALA A 127 10.46 -15.81 8.34
CA ALA A 127 10.07 -14.99 7.20
C ALA A 127 9.57 -15.92 6.07
N LEU A 128 8.51 -15.51 5.40
CA LEU A 128 7.95 -16.25 4.27
C LEU A 128 8.68 -15.83 2.99
N SER A 129 9.46 -16.74 2.41
CA SER A 129 10.36 -16.44 1.29
C SER A 129 9.64 -15.96 0.04
N ASP A 130 8.51 -16.60 -0.29
CA ASP A 130 7.63 -16.21 -1.40
C ASP A 130 7.05 -14.81 -1.21
N ARG A 131 6.73 -14.44 0.03
CA ARG A 131 6.22 -13.13 0.40
C ARG A 131 7.30 -12.05 0.34
N MET A 132 8.53 -12.36 0.73
CA MET A 132 9.66 -11.43 0.60
C MET A 132 9.89 -11.04 -0.86
N GLU A 133 9.90 -12.03 -1.77
CA GLU A 133 10.01 -11.79 -3.21
C GLU A 133 8.83 -10.97 -3.75
N LEU A 134 7.61 -11.31 -3.36
CA LEU A 134 6.40 -10.59 -3.75
C LEU A 134 6.43 -9.12 -3.31
N ILE A 135 6.80 -8.86 -2.05
CA ILE A 135 6.90 -7.51 -1.48
C ILE A 135 7.94 -6.69 -2.25
N ALA A 136 9.11 -7.25 -2.51
CA ALA A 136 10.16 -6.57 -3.26
C ALA A 136 9.71 -6.22 -4.69
N LYS A 137 9.08 -7.15 -5.40
CA LYS A 137 8.51 -6.93 -6.74
C LYS A 137 7.44 -5.83 -6.73
N ARG A 138 6.55 -5.82 -5.73
CA ARG A 138 5.49 -4.80 -5.62
C ARG A 138 6.06 -3.42 -5.29
N ALA A 139 7.00 -3.34 -4.34
CA ALA A 139 7.67 -2.09 -4.02
C ALA A 139 8.35 -1.46 -5.24
N LEU A 140 9.06 -2.26 -6.04
CA LEU A 140 9.68 -1.81 -7.29
C LEU A 140 8.66 -1.40 -8.36
N LYS A 141 7.52 -2.11 -8.45
CA LYS A 141 6.44 -1.70 -9.36
C LYS A 141 5.86 -0.32 -8.97
N TRP A 142 5.63 -0.08 -7.69
CA TRP A 142 5.18 1.22 -7.18
C TRP A 142 6.21 2.32 -7.45
N ALA A 143 7.49 2.07 -7.16
CA ALA A 143 8.58 3.00 -7.44
C ALA A 143 8.66 3.35 -8.93
N ASN A 144 8.59 2.35 -9.80
CA ASN A 144 8.62 2.52 -11.24
C ASN A 144 7.38 3.23 -11.78
N LEU A 145 6.19 3.00 -11.19
CA LEU A 145 4.95 3.66 -11.60
C LEU A 145 5.05 5.18 -11.45
N LYS A 146 5.72 5.68 -10.41
CA LYS A 146 5.94 7.12 -10.21
C LYS A 146 6.79 7.72 -11.34
N ARG A 147 7.81 6.99 -11.80
CA ARG A 147 8.77 7.43 -12.83
C ARG A 147 8.24 7.25 -14.25
N LYS A 148 7.30 6.32 -14.45
CA LYS A 148 6.78 5.98 -15.77
C LYS A 148 6.05 7.16 -16.40
N PRO A 149 6.33 7.50 -17.68
CA PRO A 149 5.59 8.51 -18.41
C PRO A 149 4.09 8.21 -18.43
N ARG A 150 3.26 9.24 -18.38
CA ARG A 150 1.78 9.07 -18.36
C ARG A 150 1.25 8.29 -19.56
N LEU A 151 1.83 8.52 -20.74
CA LEU A 151 1.47 7.83 -21.98
C LEU A 151 1.63 6.31 -21.92
N GLU A 152 2.55 5.83 -21.08
CA GLU A 152 2.83 4.41 -20.93
C GLU A 152 2.08 3.76 -19.76
N LYS A 153 1.38 4.55 -18.92
CA LYS A 153 0.61 4.06 -17.80
C LYS A 153 -0.69 3.44 -18.30
N LYS A 154 -0.97 2.22 -17.84
CA LYS A 154 -2.22 1.52 -18.15
C LYS A 154 -3.17 1.66 -16.96
N ILE A 155 -4.39 2.10 -17.22
CA ILE A 155 -5.44 2.30 -16.22
C ILE A 155 -6.58 1.34 -16.57
N ALA A 156 -7.09 0.63 -15.56
CA ALA A 156 -8.29 -0.16 -15.65
C ALA A 156 -9.40 0.51 -14.85
N ILE A 157 -10.57 0.66 -15.46
CA ILE A 157 -11.77 1.14 -14.79
C ILE A 157 -12.73 -0.04 -14.68
N THR A 158 -13.06 -0.44 -13.46
CA THR A 158 -14.03 -1.51 -13.21
C THR A 158 -15.41 -0.91 -13.01
N VAL A 159 -16.40 -1.48 -13.68
CA VAL A 159 -17.80 -1.04 -13.60
C VAL A 159 -18.61 -2.13 -12.91
N PHE A 160 -19.34 -1.75 -11.89
CA PHE A 160 -20.20 -2.67 -11.13
C PHE A 160 -21.46 -3.00 -11.93
N SER A 161 -21.88 -4.26 -11.90
CA SER A 161 -23.12 -4.74 -12.52
C SER A 161 -23.81 -5.72 -11.59
N PHE A 162 -24.88 -5.25 -10.89
CA PHE A 162 -25.67 -6.11 -10.01
C PHE A 162 -27.15 -5.62 -9.97
N PRO A 163 -28.12 -6.52 -10.08
CA PRO A 163 -28.01 -7.92 -10.53
C PRO A 163 -27.42 -8.04 -11.94
N PRO A 164 -26.80 -9.18 -12.30
CA PRO A 164 -26.07 -9.34 -13.57
C PRO A 164 -27.01 -9.45 -14.77
N ASP A 165 -27.53 -8.33 -15.21
CA ASP A 165 -28.32 -8.23 -16.44
C ASP A 165 -27.86 -6.99 -17.26
N LYS A 166 -28.31 -6.93 -18.53
CA LYS A 166 -27.91 -5.88 -19.46
C LYS A 166 -28.37 -4.49 -19.04
N GLY A 167 -29.46 -4.39 -18.26
CA GLY A 167 -30.03 -3.12 -17.81
C GLY A 167 -29.33 -2.51 -16.61
N ASN A 168 -28.54 -3.30 -15.89
CA ASN A 168 -27.91 -2.89 -14.63
C ASN A 168 -26.39 -2.63 -14.74
N VAL A 169 -25.83 -2.67 -15.94
CA VAL A 169 -24.40 -2.35 -16.13
C VAL A 169 -24.14 -0.91 -15.75
N GLY A 170 -23.20 -0.70 -14.83
CA GLY A 170 -22.82 0.63 -14.37
C GLY A 170 -23.83 1.34 -13.51
N THR A 171 -24.73 0.60 -12.82
CA THR A 171 -25.66 1.21 -11.88
C THR A 171 -24.96 1.59 -10.57
N ALA A 172 -25.13 2.84 -10.16
CA ALA A 172 -24.74 3.32 -8.84
C ALA A 172 -25.76 4.39 -8.40
N ALA A 173 -26.20 4.32 -7.15
CA ALA A 173 -27.17 5.26 -6.61
C ALA A 173 -26.67 6.71 -6.77
N TYR A 174 -27.50 7.56 -7.33
CA TYR A 174 -27.24 8.99 -7.52
C TYR A 174 -26.05 9.35 -8.41
N LEU A 175 -25.46 8.39 -9.15
CA LEU A 175 -24.32 8.63 -10.05
C LEU A 175 -24.70 8.27 -11.49
N ASN A 176 -24.51 9.20 -12.42
CA ASN A 176 -24.50 8.89 -13.84
C ASN A 176 -23.13 8.29 -14.20
N VAL A 177 -23.04 6.96 -14.12
CA VAL A 177 -21.77 6.22 -14.25
C VAL A 177 -21.14 6.44 -15.61
N PHE A 178 -21.90 6.35 -16.71
CA PHE A 178 -21.37 6.50 -18.07
C PHE A 178 -20.85 7.92 -18.34
N ALA A 179 -21.61 8.94 -17.94
CA ALA A 179 -21.16 10.33 -18.06
C ALA A 179 -19.91 10.61 -17.18
N SER A 180 -19.84 9.97 -16.01
CA SER A 180 -18.67 10.08 -15.13
C SER A 180 -17.42 9.42 -15.74
N ILE A 181 -17.57 8.23 -16.31
CA ILE A 181 -16.49 7.54 -17.02
C ILE A 181 -16.00 8.38 -18.21
N HIS A 182 -16.92 8.92 -19.01
CA HIS A 182 -16.57 9.78 -20.13
C HIS A 182 -15.75 11.00 -19.69
N LYS A 183 -16.16 11.69 -18.62
CA LYS A 183 -15.40 12.81 -18.05
C LYS A 183 -14.03 12.38 -17.53
N VAL A 184 -13.92 11.22 -16.91
CA VAL A 184 -12.64 10.67 -16.44
C VAL A 184 -11.72 10.42 -17.64
N LEU A 185 -12.22 9.79 -18.70
CA LEU A 185 -11.43 9.54 -19.92
C LEU A 185 -10.98 10.84 -20.58
N GLN A 186 -11.84 11.85 -20.71
CA GLN A 186 -11.46 13.17 -21.19
C GLN A 186 -10.35 13.81 -20.33
N SER A 187 -10.49 13.72 -19.02
CA SER A 187 -9.47 14.24 -18.08
C SER A 187 -8.15 13.50 -18.21
N LEU A 188 -8.17 12.18 -18.38
CA LEU A 188 -6.97 11.37 -18.60
C LEU A 188 -6.27 11.77 -19.90
N ALA A 189 -7.01 11.90 -21.01
CA ALA A 189 -6.46 12.36 -22.29
C ALA A 189 -5.84 13.75 -22.17
N ALA A 190 -6.53 14.71 -21.55
CA ALA A 190 -6.04 16.06 -21.32
C ALA A 190 -4.78 16.11 -20.42
N ASN A 191 -4.57 15.09 -19.59
CA ASN A 191 -3.40 14.94 -18.74
C ASN A 191 -2.30 14.06 -19.36
N GLY A 192 -2.37 13.72 -20.65
CA GLY A 192 -1.32 13.02 -21.38
C GLY A 192 -1.28 11.51 -21.18
N TYR A 193 -2.40 10.90 -20.79
CA TYR A 193 -2.55 9.45 -20.84
C TYR A 193 -3.01 9.04 -22.25
N ASP A 194 -2.60 7.83 -22.66
CA ASP A 194 -3.08 7.23 -23.89
C ASP A 194 -4.52 6.74 -23.70
N VAL A 195 -5.45 7.47 -24.25
CA VAL A 195 -6.88 7.13 -24.31
C VAL A 195 -7.25 7.04 -25.77
N GLN A 196 -7.30 5.80 -26.29
CA GLN A 196 -7.69 5.55 -27.68
C GLN A 196 -9.21 5.71 -27.82
N ASP A 197 -9.65 6.28 -28.93
CA ASP A 197 -11.05 6.33 -29.37
C ASP A 197 -12.04 6.86 -28.29
N LEU A 198 -11.79 8.08 -27.82
CA LEU A 198 -12.78 8.78 -27.00
C LEU A 198 -14.08 8.95 -27.80
N PRO A 199 -15.22 8.41 -27.32
CA PRO A 199 -16.52 8.58 -27.98
C PRO A 199 -16.99 10.02 -27.93
#